data_bdb975447954ee9e08622cce8628ac96
#
_entry.id   bdb975447954ee9e08622cce8628ac96
#
_cell.length_a   1.000
_cell.length_b   1.000
_cell.length_c   1.000
_cell.angle_alpha   90.00
_cell.angle_beta   90.00
_cell.angle_gamma   90.00
#
_symmetry.space_group_name_H-M   'P 1'
#
loop_
_entity.id
_entity.type
_entity.pdbx_description
1 polymer ?
#
loop_
_entity_poly.entity_id
_entity_poly.type
_entity_poly.pdbx_seq_one_letter_code
_entity_poly.pdbx_strand_id
1 'polypeptide(L)'
;VVGGAEDADPNFAAFTEGLRSGLYRQNLANRTRVTGKDQYPLVKTFDQGLEFLRENEGKDSFFLQIESFSPHEPFMASGEFKAMYPGKTKGKKYEWPDYAPVKESAEEADEIKYSYFADLTMCDEQLGRLLDYMDEKNLWEDTMVIVNTDHGYMLGEHGYWAKNYMLCYDEIVHTPLFIWD
;
A
#
# COMPACT_ATOMS: atom_id res chain seq x y z
N VAL A 1 20.26 11.06 10.25
CA VAL A 1 19.72 10.31 11.40
C VAL A 1 18.94 11.31 12.22
N VAL A 2 17.64 11.27 12.15
CA VAL A 2 16.75 12.14 12.95
C VAL A 2 16.50 11.39 14.26
N GLY A 3 17.07 11.88 15.34
CA GLY A 3 16.73 11.46 16.69
C GLY A 3 15.24 11.74 16.95
N GLY A 4 14.56 10.84 17.65
CA GLY A 4 13.16 11.02 18.05
C GLY A 4 12.29 9.78 17.92
N ALA A 5 12.83 8.63 17.52
CA ALA A 5 12.06 7.38 17.47
C ALA A 5 12.10 6.61 18.82
N GLU A 6 12.74 7.12 19.84
CA GLU A 6 12.93 6.42 21.12
C GLU A 6 11.66 6.40 22.00
N ASP A 7 10.67 7.26 21.70
CA ASP A 7 9.38 7.30 22.40
C ASP A 7 8.28 6.47 21.69
N ALA A 8 8.65 5.69 20.68
CA ALA A 8 7.70 4.90 19.93
C ALA A 8 7.34 3.62 20.70
N ASP A 9 6.06 3.48 20.99
CA ASP A 9 5.30 2.33 21.46
C ASP A 9 6.13 1.14 21.98
N PRO A 10 6.08 0.84 23.32
CA PRO A 10 6.82 -0.28 23.92
C PRO A 10 6.46 -1.67 23.33
N ASN A 11 5.31 -1.84 22.71
CA ASN A 11 4.96 -3.06 21.97
C ASN A 11 5.80 -3.26 20.71
N PHE A 12 6.52 -2.23 20.31
CA PHE A 12 7.34 -2.16 19.13
C PHE A 12 8.69 -2.85 19.27
N ALA A 13 9.32 -2.76 20.44
CA ALA A 13 10.62 -3.35 20.70
C ALA A 13 10.62 -4.89 20.63
N ALA A 14 9.47 -5.52 20.92
CA ALA A 14 9.31 -6.97 20.88
C ALA A 14 9.24 -7.55 19.45
N PHE A 15 8.97 -6.72 18.45
CA PHE A 15 8.74 -7.18 17.06
C PHE A 15 10.00 -7.09 16.17
N THR A 16 11.08 -6.47 16.64
CA THR A 16 12.18 -6.08 15.77
C THR A 16 13.54 -6.46 16.31
N GLU A 17 13.82 -7.73 16.45
CA GLU A 17 15.20 -8.19 16.58
C GLU A 17 15.85 -8.27 15.18
N GLY A 18 16.97 -7.57 14.97
CA GLY A 18 17.80 -7.70 13.78
C GLY A 18 17.68 -6.55 12.75
N LEU A 19 18.00 -6.87 11.48
CA LEU A 19 18.06 -5.93 10.35
C LEU A 19 16.77 -5.11 10.12
N ARG A 20 15.62 -5.68 10.44
CA ARG A 20 14.33 -4.99 10.36
C ARG A 20 14.19 -3.83 11.35
N SER A 21 14.88 -3.87 12.49
CA SER A 21 14.78 -2.79 13.48
C SER A 21 15.15 -1.42 12.92
N GLY A 22 16.16 -1.36 12.07
CA GLY A 22 16.60 -0.12 11.42
C GLY A 22 15.58 0.41 10.41
N LEU A 23 15.07 -0.46 9.53
CA LEU A 23 14.06 -0.10 8.53
C LEU A 23 12.75 0.35 9.18
N TYR A 24 12.35 -0.33 10.22
CA TYR A 24 11.13 0.02 10.91
C TYR A 24 11.23 1.34 11.67
N ARG A 25 12.34 1.60 12.36
CA ARG A 25 12.61 2.90 13.00
C ARG A 25 12.60 4.03 11.96
N GLN A 26 13.19 3.79 10.79
CA GLN A 26 13.16 4.76 9.69
C GLN A 26 11.72 4.98 9.18
N ASN A 27 10.93 3.92 9.04
CA ASN A 27 9.52 4.03 8.66
C ASN A 27 8.73 4.88 9.68
N LEU A 28 8.92 4.64 10.98
CA LEU A 28 8.29 5.45 12.01
C LEU A 28 8.69 6.93 11.91
N ALA A 29 9.98 7.21 11.76
CA ALA A 29 10.46 8.58 11.60
C ALA A 29 9.86 9.24 10.35
N ASN A 30 9.69 8.51 9.26
CA ASN A 30 9.05 9.02 8.06
C ASN A 30 7.55 9.31 8.29
N ARG A 31 6.85 8.45 9.04
CA ARG A 31 5.43 8.62 9.37
C ARG A 31 5.14 9.88 10.19
N THR A 32 6.07 10.37 11.00
CA THR A 32 5.88 11.63 11.73
C THR A 32 5.70 12.83 10.81
N ARG A 33 6.11 12.71 9.54
CA ARG A 33 5.95 13.75 8.52
C ARG A 33 4.62 13.68 7.79
N VAL A 34 3.86 12.60 7.99
CA VAL A 34 2.54 12.41 7.39
C VAL A 34 1.49 12.94 8.37
N THR A 35 1.13 14.21 8.23
CA THR A 35 0.21 14.92 9.13
C THR A 35 -1.21 15.01 8.57
N GLY A 36 -1.41 14.68 7.30
CA GLY A 36 -2.70 14.68 6.61
C GLY A 36 -2.73 13.65 5.49
N LYS A 37 -3.91 13.38 4.95
CA LYS A 37 -4.12 12.40 3.87
C LYS A 37 -3.28 12.72 2.64
N ASP A 38 -3.18 13.98 2.27
CA ASP A 38 -2.37 14.50 1.16
C ASP A 38 -0.87 14.26 1.31
N GLN A 39 -0.41 13.92 2.51
CA GLN A 39 1.00 13.66 2.79
C GLN A 39 1.43 12.22 2.58
N TYR A 40 0.49 11.30 2.38
CA TYR A 40 0.82 9.91 2.11
C TYR A 40 1.57 9.77 0.77
N PRO A 41 2.65 8.96 0.70
CA PRO A 41 3.40 8.76 -0.54
C PRO A 41 2.51 8.32 -1.70
N LEU A 42 1.58 7.40 -1.47
CA LEU A 42 0.58 6.96 -2.43
C LEU A 42 -0.19 8.15 -3.05
N VAL A 43 -0.75 9.01 -2.20
CA VAL A 43 -1.54 10.17 -2.64
C VAL A 43 -0.68 11.12 -3.48
N LYS A 44 0.53 11.41 -2.99
CA LYS A 44 1.48 12.27 -3.74
C LYS A 44 1.85 11.72 -5.10
N THR A 45 2.01 10.40 -5.21
CA THR A 45 2.33 9.75 -6.50
C THR A 45 1.19 9.96 -7.50
N PHE A 46 -0.06 9.75 -7.08
CA PHE A 46 -1.22 9.99 -7.94
C PHE A 46 -1.45 11.48 -8.21
N ASP A 47 -1.22 12.36 -7.25
CA ASP A 47 -1.30 13.82 -7.46
C ASP A 47 -0.32 14.28 -8.55
N GLN A 48 0.91 13.78 -8.54
CA GLN A 48 1.91 14.08 -9.58
C GLN A 48 1.49 13.52 -10.95
N GLY A 49 0.91 12.32 -11.00
CA GLY A 49 0.36 11.76 -12.24
C GLY A 49 -0.78 12.60 -12.80
N LEU A 50 -1.71 13.02 -11.95
CA LEU A 50 -2.81 13.90 -12.34
C LEU A 50 -2.33 15.30 -12.75
N GLU A 51 -1.30 15.83 -12.10
CA GLU A 51 -0.66 17.10 -12.49
C GLU A 51 -0.05 17.00 -13.89
N PHE A 52 0.71 15.91 -14.17
CA PHE A 52 1.24 15.65 -15.48
C PHE A 52 0.15 15.63 -16.56
N LEU A 53 -0.95 14.96 -16.33
CA LEU A 53 -2.08 14.91 -17.27
C LEU A 53 -2.67 16.30 -17.52
N ARG A 54 -2.84 17.11 -16.47
CA ARG A 54 -3.35 18.50 -16.60
C ARG A 54 -2.39 19.40 -17.41
N GLU A 55 -1.10 19.29 -17.16
CA GLU A 55 -0.08 20.09 -17.87
C GLU A 55 0.10 19.68 -19.34
N ASN A 56 -0.31 18.46 -19.66
CA ASN A 56 -0.22 17.92 -21.03
C ASN A 56 -1.60 17.79 -21.71
N GLU A 57 -2.63 18.44 -21.19
CA GLU A 57 -3.96 18.44 -21.78
C GLU A 57 -3.89 18.97 -23.24
N GLY A 58 -4.48 18.20 -24.18
CA GLY A 58 -4.46 18.50 -25.60
C GLY A 58 -3.10 18.28 -26.31
N LYS A 59 -2.14 17.63 -25.66
CA LYS A 59 -0.89 17.19 -26.28
C LYS A 59 -0.98 15.70 -26.59
N ASP A 60 -0.48 15.33 -27.76
CA ASP A 60 -0.46 13.95 -28.21
C ASP A 60 0.82 13.21 -27.79
N SER A 61 0.73 11.87 -27.81
CA SER A 61 1.88 10.97 -27.76
C SER A 61 2.67 11.02 -26.45
N PHE A 62 1.99 10.97 -25.32
CA PHE A 62 2.66 10.79 -24.04
C PHE A 62 2.65 9.32 -23.58
N PHE A 63 3.58 8.97 -22.71
CA PHE A 63 3.59 7.78 -21.88
C PHE A 63 3.69 8.22 -20.42
N LEU A 64 2.73 7.79 -19.60
CA LEU A 64 2.73 8.05 -18.16
C LEU A 64 2.71 6.73 -17.41
N GLN A 65 3.67 6.55 -16.50
CA GLN A 65 3.67 5.46 -15.53
C GLN A 65 3.47 6.05 -14.13
N ILE A 66 2.42 5.60 -13.44
CA ILE A 66 2.15 5.92 -12.04
C ILE A 66 2.44 4.65 -11.24
N GLU A 67 3.57 4.62 -10.55
CA GLU A 67 4.01 3.48 -9.76
C GLU A 67 3.87 3.79 -8.28
N SER A 68 2.99 3.05 -7.60
CA SER A 68 2.76 3.16 -6.16
C SER A 68 3.43 2.02 -5.42
N PHE A 69 4.06 2.34 -4.28
CA PHE A 69 4.57 1.32 -3.37
C PHE A 69 3.44 0.62 -2.59
N SER A 70 2.36 1.34 -2.25
CA SER A 70 1.17 0.71 -1.67
C SER A 70 0.45 -0.16 -2.71
N PRO A 71 -0.13 -1.30 -2.32
CA PRO A 71 -0.33 -1.80 -0.97
C PRO A 71 0.80 -2.69 -0.41
N HIS A 72 2.06 -2.45 -0.76
CA HIS A 72 3.21 -3.15 -0.18
C HIS A 72 3.32 -2.84 1.33
N GLU A 73 3.74 -3.81 2.12
CA GLU A 73 3.99 -3.58 3.55
C GLU A 73 5.15 -2.60 3.79
N PRO A 74 5.13 -1.83 4.86
CA PRO A 74 4.12 -1.78 5.93
C PRO A 74 2.84 -1.11 5.47
N PHE A 75 1.70 -1.75 5.72
CA PHE A 75 0.37 -1.31 5.30
C PHE A 75 -0.02 0.01 5.96
N MET A 76 0.20 1.09 5.23
CA MET A 76 0.12 2.44 5.77
C MET A 76 -1.11 3.19 5.25
N ALA A 77 -2.28 2.83 5.75
CA ALA A 77 -3.51 3.54 5.45
C ALA A 77 -3.82 4.66 6.46
N SER A 78 -4.57 5.67 6.04
CA SER A 78 -5.08 6.71 6.93
C SER A 78 -6.18 6.16 7.85
N GLY A 79 -6.47 6.91 8.94
CA GLY A 79 -7.43 6.48 9.95
C GLY A 79 -8.85 6.25 9.40
N GLU A 80 -9.25 6.97 8.37
CA GLU A 80 -10.57 6.82 7.73
C GLU A 80 -10.72 5.46 7.06
N PHE A 81 -9.70 4.98 6.32
CA PHE A 81 -9.73 3.66 5.69
C PHE A 81 -9.64 2.54 6.72
N LYS A 82 -8.79 2.70 7.75
CA LYS A 82 -8.73 1.74 8.86
C LYS A 82 -10.06 1.61 9.60
N ALA A 83 -10.84 2.68 9.68
CA ALA A 83 -12.15 2.67 10.33
C ALA A 83 -13.23 1.89 9.54
N MET A 84 -13.02 1.60 8.26
CA MET A 84 -13.93 0.79 7.44
C MET A 84 -13.89 -0.70 7.80
N TYR A 85 -12.86 -1.15 8.50
CA TYR A 85 -12.65 -2.55 8.85
C TYR A 85 -12.81 -2.77 10.36
N PRO A 86 -13.37 -3.92 10.79
CA PRO A 86 -13.77 -4.15 12.17
C PRO A 86 -12.63 -4.47 13.14
N GLY A 87 -11.38 -4.15 12.78
CA GLY A 87 -10.21 -4.39 13.59
C GLY A 87 -10.34 -3.81 15.01
N LYS A 88 -10.01 -4.62 16.01
CA LYS A 88 -10.10 -4.27 17.43
C LYS A 88 -8.83 -3.62 17.94
N THR A 89 -7.68 -4.05 17.39
CA THR A 89 -6.36 -3.57 17.78
C THR A 89 -5.71 -2.90 16.57
N LYS A 90 -5.73 -1.59 16.53
CA LYS A 90 -5.10 -0.79 15.45
C LYS A 90 -3.62 -0.56 15.74
N GLY A 91 -2.92 -1.62 16.16
CA GLY A 91 -1.50 -1.54 16.53
C GLY A 91 -0.58 -1.65 15.29
N LYS A 92 0.52 -0.90 15.31
CA LYS A 92 1.53 -0.89 14.23
C LYS A 92 2.14 -2.26 13.94
N LYS A 93 2.15 -3.17 14.90
CA LYS A 93 2.63 -4.55 14.74
C LYS A 93 1.86 -5.33 13.67
N TYR A 94 0.61 -4.97 13.41
CA TYR A 94 -0.25 -5.63 12.43
C TYR A 94 -0.16 -5.03 11.02
N GLU A 95 0.67 -4.04 10.82
CA GLU A 95 0.88 -3.41 9.52
C GLU A 95 2.07 -4.00 8.75
N TRP A 96 2.89 -4.82 9.41
CA TRP A 96 4.10 -5.38 8.79
C TRP A 96 4.38 -6.80 9.29
N PRO A 97 3.68 -7.81 8.76
CA PRO A 97 3.92 -9.20 9.14
C PRO A 97 5.33 -9.67 8.71
N ASP A 98 5.85 -10.66 9.41
CA ASP A 98 7.09 -11.32 9.03
C ASP A 98 6.94 -12.12 7.73
N TYR A 99 8.01 -12.26 6.96
CA TYR A 99 8.09 -13.19 5.84
C TYR A 99 8.33 -14.61 6.41
N ALA A 100 7.27 -15.22 6.88
CA ALA A 100 7.34 -16.43 7.68
C ALA A 100 6.03 -17.22 7.67
N PRO A 101 6.02 -18.46 8.15
CA PRO A 101 4.79 -19.15 8.50
C PRO A 101 3.96 -18.34 9.52
N VAL A 102 2.64 -18.45 9.42
CA VAL A 102 1.70 -17.82 10.34
C VAL A 102 1.92 -18.36 11.76
N LYS A 103 2.11 -17.46 12.71
CA LYS A 103 2.28 -17.75 14.14
C LYS A 103 1.25 -17.02 15.00
N GLU A 104 0.58 -16.08 14.39
CA GLU A 104 -0.40 -15.20 15.01
C GLU A 104 -1.68 -15.98 15.34
N SER A 105 -2.40 -15.55 16.37
CA SER A 105 -3.77 -16.00 16.63
C SER A 105 -4.68 -15.60 15.46
N ALA A 106 -5.87 -16.21 15.39
CA ALA A 106 -6.85 -15.87 14.36
C ALA A 106 -7.23 -14.38 14.39
N GLU A 107 -7.40 -13.83 15.59
CA GLU A 107 -7.71 -12.40 15.76
C GLU A 107 -6.57 -11.49 15.29
N GLU A 108 -5.33 -11.86 15.60
CA GLU A 108 -4.16 -11.09 15.14
C GLU A 108 -3.97 -11.21 13.63
N ALA A 109 -4.22 -12.39 13.05
CA ALA A 109 -4.19 -12.59 11.61
C ALA A 109 -5.24 -11.73 10.88
N ASP A 110 -6.44 -11.62 11.44
CA ASP A 110 -7.48 -10.74 10.90
C ASP A 110 -7.07 -9.25 10.98
N GLU A 111 -6.41 -8.81 12.05
CA GLU A 111 -5.88 -7.44 12.14
C GLU A 111 -4.85 -7.12 11.05
N ILE A 112 -3.97 -8.08 10.71
CA ILE A 112 -3.02 -7.94 9.59
C ILE A 112 -3.77 -7.78 8.28
N LYS A 113 -4.76 -8.63 8.01
CA LYS A 113 -5.61 -8.56 6.81
C LYS A 113 -6.35 -7.22 6.71
N TYR A 114 -6.93 -6.75 7.81
CA TYR A 114 -7.62 -5.46 7.84
C TYR A 114 -6.68 -4.28 7.58
N SER A 115 -5.43 -4.36 8.03
CA SER A 115 -4.43 -3.35 7.71
C SER A 115 -4.11 -3.32 6.21
N TYR A 116 -3.96 -4.50 5.59
CA TYR A 116 -3.79 -4.63 4.15
C TYR A 116 -5.01 -4.12 3.37
N PHE A 117 -6.22 -4.52 3.76
CA PHE A 117 -7.45 -4.10 3.08
C PHE A 117 -7.65 -2.59 3.17
N ALA A 118 -7.30 -1.98 4.30
CA ALA A 118 -7.37 -0.53 4.43
C ALA A 118 -6.41 0.20 3.49
N ASP A 119 -5.18 -0.32 3.33
CA ASP A 119 -4.20 0.25 2.40
C ASP A 119 -4.61 0.03 0.94
N LEU A 120 -5.14 -1.15 0.61
CA LEU A 120 -5.69 -1.45 -0.71
C LEU A 120 -6.90 -0.55 -1.05
N THR A 121 -7.80 -0.30 -0.09
CA THR A 121 -8.93 0.61 -0.29
C THR A 121 -8.47 2.04 -0.54
N MET A 122 -7.39 2.45 0.13
CA MET A 122 -6.78 3.75 -0.14
C MET A 122 -6.14 3.82 -1.55
N CYS A 123 -5.57 2.70 -2.05
CA CYS A 123 -5.09 2.60 -3.44
C CYS A 123 -6.25 2.72 -4.43
N ASP A 124 -7.34 2.01 -4.18
CA ASP A 124 -8.55 2.02 -5.01
C ASP A 124 -9.13 3.43 -5.14
N GLU A 125 -9.19 4.19 -4.03
CA GLU A 125 -9.62 5.59 -4.08
C GLU A 125 -8.71 6.43 -4.99
N GLN A 126 -7.39 6.23 -4.94
CA GLN A 126 -6.49 7.01 -5.78
C GLN A 126 -6.62 6.64 -7.26
N LEU A 127 -6.80 5.35 -7.56
CA LEU A 127 -7.11 4.90 -8.92
C LEU A 127 -8.43 5.50 -9.39
N GLY A 128 -9.49 5.50 -8.54
CA GLY A 128 -10.76 6.13 -8.84
C GLY A 128 -10.62 7.60 -9.24
N ARG A 129 -9.80 8.38 -8.51
CA ARG A 129 -9.52 9.79 -8.87
C ARG A 129 -8.90 9.96 -10.27
N LEU A 130 -8.04 9.00 -10.68
CA LEU A 130 -7.48 9.00 -12.02
C LEU A 130 -8.54 8.68 -13.07
N LEU A 131 -9.36 7.66 -12.82
CA LEU A 131 -10.42 7.26 -13.75
C LEU A 131 -11.49 8.37 -13.89
N ASP A 132 -11.87 9.02 -12.78
CA ASP A 132 -12.77 10.18 -12.79
C ASP A 132 -12.22 11.33 -13.68
N TYR A 133 -10.91 11.58 -13.60
CA TYR A 133 -10.27 12.58 -14.46
C TYR A 133 -10.30 12.16 -15.94
N MET A 134 -10.10 10.88 -16.24
CA MET A 134 -10.19 10.36 -17.60
C MET A 134 -11.63 10.49 -18.15
N ASP A 135 -12.64 10.24 -17.32
CA ASP A 135 -14.04 10.45 -17.68
C ASP A 135 -14.33 11.94 -17.94
N GLU A 136 -13.89 12.83 -17.05
CA GLU A 136 -14.08 14.28 -17.17
C GLU A 136 -13.47 14.83 -18.47
N LYS A 137 -12.31 14.30 -18.86
CA LYS A 137 -11.54 14.77 -20.03
C LYS A 137 -11.78 13.95 -21.28
N ASN A 138 -12.65 12.94 -21.24
CA ASN A 138 -12.94 12.04 -22.35
C ASN A 138 -11.67 11.42 -22.96
N LEU A 139 -10.74 10.97 -22.09
CA LEU A 139 -9.44 10.43 -22.53
C LEU A 139 -9.52 8.97 -23.02
N TRP A 140 -10.63 8.30 -22.82
CA TRP A 140 -10.83 6.89 -23.17
C TRP A 140 -10.80 6.62 -24.67
N GLU A 141 -11.01 7.63 -25.51
CA GLU A 141 -11.10 7.47 -26.97
C GLU A 141 -9.74 7.24 -27.64
N ASP A 142 -8.65 7.71 -27.00
CA ASP A 142 -7.31 7.73 -27.59
C ASP A 142 -6.19 7.36 -26.59
N THR A 143 -6.56 6.87 -25.42
CA THR A 143 -5.60 6.54 -24.35
C THR A 143 -5.79 5.10 -23.90
N MET A 144 -4.79 4.26 -24.12
CA MET A 144 -4.70 2.93 -23.52
C MET A 144 -4.38 3.04 -22.04
N VAL A 145 -5.13 2.34 -21.21
CA VAL A 145 -4.88 2.24 -19.76
C VAL A 145 -4.52 0.80 -19.39
N ILE A 146 -3.43 0.64 -18.66
CA ILE A 146 -2.99 -0.64 -18.13
C ILE A 146 -2.86 -0.53 -16.63
N VAL A 147 -3.59 -1.39 -15.89
CA VAL A 147 -3.47 -1.51 -14.43
C VAL A 147 -2.96 -2.91 -14.12
N ASN A 148 -1.83 -3.00 -13.44
CA ASN A 148 -1.18 -4.25 -13.11
C ASN A 148 -0.37 -4.15 -11.81
N THR A 149 0.11 -5.30 -11.33
CA THR A 149 1.10 -5.41 -10.25
C THR A 149 2.16 -6.44 -10.64
N ASP A 150 3.31 -6.40 -9.97
CA ASP A 150 4.45 -7.28 -10.21
C ASP A 150 4.27 -8.67 -9.60
N HIS A 151 3.66 -8.77 -8.41
CA HIS A 151 3.37 -10.02 -7.70
C HIS A 151 2.23 -9.82 -6.70
N GLY A 152 1.69 -10.94 -6.22
CA GLY A 152 0.72 -10.96 -5.14
C GLY A 152 1.37 -11.00 -3.75
N TYR A 153 0.55 -11.30 -2.74
CA TYR A 153 0.93 -11.30 -1.34
C TYR A 153 0.09 -12.32 -0.56
N MET A 154 0.74 -13.14 0.26
CA MET A 154 0.06 -14.13 1.12
C MET A 154 -0.49 -13.42 2.37
N LEU A 155 -1.78 -13.55 2.59
CA LEU A 155 -2.48 -13.00 3.76
C LEU A 155 -2.89 -14.13 4.75
N GLY A 156 -2.04 -15.11 4.91
CA GLY A 156 -2.26 -16.27 5.78
C GLY A 156 -2.70 -17.53 5.03
N GLU A 157 -2.95 -17.45 3.71
CA GLU A 157 -3.23 -18.61 2.87
C GLU A 157 -2.06 -19.59 2.95
N HIS A 158 -2.37 -20.89 2.89
CA HIS A 158 -1.39 -21.99 3.03
C HIS A 158 -0.53 -21.91 4.30
N GLY A 159 -0.94 -21.07 5.30
CA GLY A 159 -0.22 -20.88 6.55
C GLY A 159 1.01 -19.97 6.45
N TYR A 160 1.06 -19.05 5.47
CA TYR A 160 2.18 -18.14 5.27
C TYR A 160 1.76 -16.67 5.16
N TRP A 161 2.68 -15.78 5.56
CA TRP A 161 2.61 -14.35 5.29
C TRP A 161 3.60 -13.95 4.21
N ALA A 162 3.29 -12.87 3.51
CA ALA A 162 4.18 -12.16 2.59
C ALA A 162 4.52 -12.94 1.30
N LYS A 163 5.79 -12.97 0.93
CA LYS A 163 6.31 -13.49 -0.35
C LYS A 163 7.75 -13.97 -0.18
N ASN A 164 8.32 -14.63 -1.20
CA ASN A 164 9.73 -15.05 -1.26
C ASN A 164 10.16 -16.16 -0.28
N TYR A 165 9.27 -16.65 0.56
CA TYR A 165 9.59 -17.66 1.58
C TYR A 165 8.94 -19.02 1.30
N MET A 166 7.88 -19.05 0.54
CA MET A 166 7.06 -20.22 0.21
C MET A 166 7.14 -20.56 -1.27
N LEU A 167 6.43 -21.61 -1.68
CA LEU A 167 6.22 -21.94 -3.09
C LEU A 167 5.45 -20.83 -3.81
N CYS A 168 5.55 -20.78 -5.13
CA CYS A 168 4.79 -19.86 -5.94
C CYS A 168 3.33 -20.33 -6.06
N TYR A 169 2.53 -20.00 -5.04
CA TYR A 169 1.09 -20.21 -5.06
C TYR A 169 0.38 -19.19 -5.96
N ASP A 170 -0.86 -19.48 -6.35
CA ASP A 170 -1.64 -18.59 -7.21
C ASP A 170 -1.78 -17.18 -6.62
N GLU A 171 -1.90 -17.04 -5.30
CA GLU A 171 -1.97 -15.76 -4.61
C GLU A 171 -0.73 -14.87 -4.82
N ILE A 172 0.40 -15.47 -5.23
CA ILE A 172 1.64 -14.75 -5.54
C ILE A 172 1.79 -14.46 -7.03
N VAL A 173 1.41 -15.40 -7.89
CA VAL A 173 1.76 -15.35 -9.33
C VAL A 173 0.58 -15.00 -10.24
N HIS A 174 -0.64 -15.24 -9.82
CA HIS A 174 -1.83 -14.86 -10.56
C HIS A 174 -2.19 -13.41 -10.28
N THR A 175 -1.39 -12.50 -10.86
CA THR A 175 -1.53 -11.06 -10.66
C THR A 175 -2.63 -10.47 -11.55
N PRO A 176 -3.34 -9.44 -11.08
CA PRO A 176 -4.30 -8.72 -11.89
C PRO A 176 -3.61 -8.01 -13.06
N LEU A 177 -4.24 -8.05 -14.22
CA LEU A 177 -3.89 -7.28 -15.40
C LEU A 177 -5.18 -6.80 -16.06
N PHE A 178 -5.42 -5.51 -16.01
CA PHE A 178 -6.54 -4.86 -16.69
C PHE A 178 -5.99 -3.99 -17.81
N ILE A 179 -6.55 -4.13 -18.99
CA ILE A 179 -6.17 -3.34 -20.17
C ILE A 179 -7.45 -2.78 -20.78
N TRP A 180 -7.46 -1.47 -20.97
CA TRP A 180 -8.42 -0.74 -21.77
C TRP A 180 -7.70 -0.18 -23.00
N ASP A 181 -8.27 -0.43 -24.20
CA ASP A 181 -7.75 0.03 -25.51
C ASP A 181 -8.91 0.50 -26.39
#